data_9f359ed0107f85586a4ce8e3d0e101da
#
_entry.id   9f359ed0107f85586a4ce8e3d0e101da
#
_cell.length_a   1.000
_cell.length_b   1.000
_cell.length_c   1.000
_cell.angle_alpha   90.00
_cell.angle_beta   90.00
_cell.angle_gamma   90.00
#
_symmetry.space_group_name_H-M   'P 1'
#
loop_
_entity.id
_entity.type
_entity.pdbx_description
1 polymer ?
#
loop_
_entity_poly.entity_id
_entity_poly.type
_entity_poly.pdbx_seq_one_letter_code
_entity_poly.pdbx_strand_id
1 'polypeptide(L)'
;TLHMEERVGFVGVVNEDLSQAARVNQVVGQFQDMVTGRIGVPDHERGMAVIGLLVRGDSARVGAFTGRLGNIPGVQVKSALAKSNTTSNERKQDI
;
A
#
# COMPACT_ATOMS: atom_id res chain seq x y z
N THR A 1 7.54 21.12 -16.25
CA THR A 1 7.42 19.82 -15.98
C THR A 1 6.26 19.55 -15.12
N LEU A 2 5.67 18.43 -15.31
CA LEU A 2 4.59 18.11 -14.60
C LEU A 2 4.91 17.70 -13.29
N HIS A 3 4.19 18.11 -12.34
CA HIS A 3 4.39 17.84 -11.03
C HIS A 3 3.32 16.95 -10.58
N MET A 4 3.60 15.71 -10.34
CA MET A 4 2.62 14.79 -9.83
C MET A 4 2.55 14.98 -8.34
N GLU A 5 1.30 15.13 -7.87
CA GLU A 5 1.11 15.33 -6.49
C GLU A 5 1.30 14.09 -5.71
N GLU A 6 2.13 14.13 -4.72
CA GLU A 6 2.32 12.99 -3.83
C GLU A 6 1.22 12.92 -2.81
N ARG A 7 0.73 11.73 -2.58
CA ARG A 7 -0.24 11.47 -1.53
C ARG A 7 0.36 10.49 -0.56
N VAL A 8 -0.03 10.65 0.67
CA VAL A 8 0.41 9.76 1.74
C VAL A 8 -0.78 8.87 2.09
N GLY A 9 -0.54 7.63 2.34
CA GLY A 9 -1.64 6.76 2.67
C GLY A 9 -1.21 5.39 3.13
N PHE A 10 -2.14 4.48 3.05
CA PHE A 10 -2.00 3.16 3.60
C PHE A 10 -2.47 2.13 2.58
N VAL A 11 -1.72 1.07 2.44
CA VAL A 11 -2.14 -0.07 1.62
C VAL A 11 -2.20 -1.27 2.53
N GLY A 12 -3.39 -1.83 2.69
CA GLY A 12 -3.58 -3.02 3.49
C GLY A 12 -3.66 -4.25 2.60
N VAL A 13 -2.96 -5.29 2.99
CA VAL A 13 -2.88 -6.52 2.20
C VAL A 13 -3.25 -7.68 3.10
N VAL A 14 -4.20 -8.50 2.64
CA VAL A 14 -4.50 -9.75 3.31
C VAL A 14 -4.09 -10.86 2.36
N ASN A 15 -3.08 -11.60 2.75
CA ASN A 15 -2.58 -12.70 1.94
C ASN A 15 -3.11 -14.00 2.54
N GLU A 16 -4.05 -14.63 1.85
CA GLU A 16 -4.67 -15.86 2.33
C GLU A 16 -3.96 -17.11 1.82
N ASP A 17 -2.82 -16.93 1.16
CA ASP A 17 -2.07 -18.05 0.63
C ASP A 17 -0.59 -17.78 0.88
N LEU A 18 -0.04 -18.36 1.94
CA LEU A 18 1.34 -18.10 2.30
C LEU A 18 2.34 -18.59 1.26
N SER A 19 1.94 -19.47 0.36
CA SER A 19 2.83 -19.88 -0.71
C SER A 19 3.10 -18.72 -1.67
N GLN A 20 2.31 -17.65 -1.60
CA GLN A 20 2.50 -16.47 -2.44
C GLN A 20 3.33 -15.40 -1.77
N ALA A 21 3.84 -15.66 -0.56
CA ALA A 21 4.56 -14.62 0.18
C ALA A 21 5.74 -14.07 -0.60
N ALA A 22 6.46 -14.91 -1.33
CA ALA A 22 7.60 -14.44 -2.10
C ALA A 22 7.17 -13.47 -3.19
N ARG A 23 6.02 -13.72 -3.83
CA ARG A 23 5.52 -12.83 -4.87
C ARG A 23 5.06 -11.51 -4.28
N VAL A 24 4.42 -11.55 -3.12
CA VAL A 24 4.01 -10.33 -2.45
C VAL A 24 5.25 -9.51 -2.14
N ASN A 25 6.27 -10.12 -1.57
CA ASN A 25 7.50 -9.40 -1.24
C ASN A 25 8.20 -8.87 -2.47
N GLN A 26 8.15 -9.60 -3.57
CA GLN A 26 8.76 -9.13 -4.80
C GLN A 26 8.07 -7.86 -5.31
N VAL A 27 6.75 -7.84 -5.28
CA VAL A 27 6.02 -6.66 -5.73
C VAL A 27 6.29 -5.49 -4.79
N VAL A 28 6.29 -5.72 -3.48
CA VAL A 28 6.60 -4.66 -2.53
C VAL A 28 7.99 -4.10 -2.81
N GLY A 29 8.95 -4.97 -3.11
CA GLY A 29 10.31 -4.53 -3.43
C GLY A 29 10.38 -3.66 -4.68
N GLN A 30 9.51 -3.92 -5.66
CA GLN A 30 9.50 -3.11 -6.87
C GLN A 30 9.04 -1.68 -6.63
N PHE A 31 8.33 -1.46 -5.53
CA PHE A 31 7.81 -0.14 -5.21
C PHE A 31 8.37 0.39 -3.89
N GLN A 32 9.52 -0.14 -3.48
CA GLN A 32 10.03 0.21 -2.17
C GLN A 32 10.33 1.69 -2.01
N ASP A 33 10.54 2.42 -3.10
CA ASP A 33 10.75 3.86 -3.02
C ASP A 33 9.48 4.60 -2.56
N MET A 34 8.31 3.97 -2.66
CA MET A 34 7.09 4.56 -2.17
C MET A 34 6.75 4.10 -0.76
N VAL A 35 7.31 3.00 -0.31
CA VAL A 35 6.93 2.42 0.97
C VAL A 35 7.75 3.06 2.07
N THR A 36 7.08 3.77 2.98
CA THR A 36 7.76 4.45 4.06
C THR A 36 7.65 3.73 5.38
N GLY A 37 6.81 2.73 5.47
CA GLY A 37 6.70 1.92 6.68
C GLY A 37 5.99 0.62 6.37
N ARG A 38 6.24 -0.38 7.18
CA ARG A 38 5.67 -1.70 6.93
C ARG A 38 5.48 -2.43 8.24
N ILE A 39 4.34 -3.10 8.35
CA ILE A 39 4.11 -3.96 9.49
C ILE A 39 3.44 -5.22 8.97
N GLY A 40 3.92 -6.36 9.37
CA GLY A 40 3.35 -7.62 8.93
C GLY A 40 3.09 -8.54 10.10
N VAL A 41 1.92 -9.17 10.09
CA VAL A 41 1.54 -10.10 11.13
C VAL A 41 1.10 -11.40 10.48
N PRO A 42 1.93 -12.43 10.57
CA PRO A 42 1.53 -13.73 10.03
C PRO A 42 0.63 -14.46 11.01
N ASP A 43 -0.26 -15.25 10.46
CA ASP A 43 -1.13 -16.10 11.25
C ASP A 43 -0.97 -17.51 10.68
N HIS A 44 -0.04 -18.24 11.24
CA HIS A 44 0.29 -19.56 10.69
C HIS A 44 -0.82 -20.57 10.90
N GLU A 45 -1.62 -20.38 11.94
CA GLU A 45 -2.71 -21.28 12.16
C GLU A 45 -3.75 -21.19 11.06
N ARG A 46 -3.99 -19.99 10.57
CA ARG A 46 -4.97 -19.82 9.50
C ARG A 46 -4.32 -19.80 8.12
N GLY A 47 -3.00 -19.90 8.07
CA GLY A 47 -2.29 -19.91 6.79
C GLY A 47 -2.37 -18.60 6.05
N MET A 48 -2.34 -17.49 6.76
CA MET A 48 -2.50 -16.19 6.14
C MET A 48 -1.61 -15.16 6.82
N ALA A 49 -1.51 -14.00 6.22
CA ALA A 49 -0.74 -12.90 6.78
C ALA A 49 -1.45 -11.60 6.44
N VAL A 50 -1.36 -10.64 7.35
CA VAL A 50 -1.90 -9.31 7.14
C VAL A 50 -0.73 -8.34 7.14
N ILE A 51 -0.67 -7.51 6.13
CA ILE A 51 0.45 -6.59 5.96
C ILE A 51 -0.09 -5.19 5.78
N GLY A 52 0.45 -4.26 6.54
CA GLY A 52 0.13 -2.86 6.38
C GLY A 52 1.32 -2.11 5.85
N LEU A 53 1.10 -1.30 4.83
CA LEU A 53 2.18 -0.55 4.20
C LEU A 53 1.81 0.92 4.21
N LEU A 54 2.69 1.74 4.75
CA LEU A 54 2.52 3.18 4.65
C LEU A 54 3.22 3.61 3.39
N VAL A 55 2.54 4.39 2.57
CA VAL A 55 3.06 4.74 1.26
C VAL A 55 3.00 6.23 1.02
N ARG A 56 3.88 6.69 0.15
CA ARG A 56 3.89 8.05 -0.33
C ARG A 56 4.20 8.02 -1.80
N GLY A 57 3.28 8.46 -2.61
CA GLY A 57 3.48 8.46 -4.06
C GLY A 57 2.29 9.06 -4.76
N ASP A 58 2.42 9.25 -6.06
CA ASP A 58 1.28 9.74 -6.81
C ASP A 58 0.24 8.64 -6.97
N SER A 59 -0.97 9.04 -7.26
CA SER A 59 -2.08 8.09 -7.30
C SER A 59 -1.91 7.05 -8.40
N ALA A 60 -1.25 7.39 -9.49
CA ALA A 60 -1.04 6.43 -10.57
C ALA A 60 -0.09 5.32 -10.12
N ARG A 61 0.97 5.67 -9.41
CA ARG A 61 1.89 4.66 -8.93
C ARG A 61 1.29 3.81 -7.84
N VAL A 62 0.50 4.42 -6.95
CA VAL A 62 -0.18 3.64 -5.92
C VAL A 62 -1.16 2.68 -6.58
N GLY A 63 -1.85 3.12 -7.62
CA GLY A 63 -2.76 2.25 -8.36
C GLY A 63 -2.04 1.08 -9.01
N ALA A 64 -0.86 1.32 -9.58
CA ALA A 64 -0.07 0.25 -10.17
C ALA A 64 0.36 -0.75 -9.11
N PHE A 65 0.76 -0.26 -7.96
CA PHE A 65 1.20 -1.08 -6.85
C PHE A 65 0.06 -1.98 -6.36
N THR A 66 -1.09 -1.37 -6.06
CA THR A 66 -2.22 -2.13 -5.55
C THR A 66 -2.75 -3.10 -6.60
N GLY A 67 -2.69 -2.71 -7.87
CA GLY A 67 -3.11 -3.61 -8.95
C GLY A 67 -2.22 -4.83 -9.07
N ARG A 68 -0.92 -4.66 -8.95
CA ARG A 68 -0.02 -5.80 -9.01
C ARG A 68 -0.19 -6.71 -7.82
N LEU A 69 -0.36 -6.14 -6.62
CA LEU A 69 -0.60 -6.96 -5.45
C LEU A 69 -1.92 -7.71 -5.58
N GLY A 70 -2.95 -7.04 -6.04
CA GLY A 70 -4.27 -7.66 -6.13
C GLY A 70 -4.37 -8.73 -7.20
N ASN A 71 -3.42 -8.79 -8.13
CA ASN A 71 -3.40 -9.84 -9.13
C ASN A 71 -2.77 -11.13 -8.62
N ILE A 72 -2.17 -11.13 -7.45
CA ILE A 72 -1.59 -12.35 -6.90
C ILE A 72 -2.72 -13.20 -6.34
N PRO A 73 -2.81 -14.48 -6.71
CA PRO A 73 -3.87 -15.33 -6.19
C PRO A 73 -3.86 -15.37 -4.66
N GLY A 74 -5.03 -15.27 -4.07
CA GLY A 74 -5.17 -15.31 -2.61
C GLY A 74 -4.86 -14.02 -1.90
N VAL A 75 -4.62 -12.94 -2.64
CA VAL A 75 -4.25 -11.65 -2.05
C VAL A 75 -5.36 -10.64 -2.25
N GLN A 76 -5.79 -10.02 -1.17
CA GLN A 76 -6.76 -8.94 -1.21
C GLN A 76 -6.09 -7.66 -0.77
N VAL A 77 -6.43 -6.57 -1.41
CA VAL A 77 -5.75 -5.29 -1.18
C VAL A 77 -6.78 -4.19 -1.06
N LYS A 78 -6.57 -3.31 -0.11
CA LYS A 78 -7.36 -2.09 0.03
C LYS A 78 -6.40 -0.94 0.30
N SER A 79 -6.72 0.21 -0.22
CA SER A 79 -5.88 1.38 0.03
C SER A 79 -6.73 2.55 0.49
N ALA A 80 -6.10 3.42 1.22
CA ALA A 80 -6.71 4.67 1.63
C ALA A 80 -5.65 5.74 1.50
N LEU A 81 -5.89 6.70 0.64
CA LEU A 81 -4.95 7.79 0.43
C LEU A 81 -5.53 9.08 0.94
N ALA A 82 -4.70 9.90 1.53
CA ALA A 82 -5.11 11.22 1.92
C ALA A 82 -5.51 11.99 0.67
N LYS A 83 -6.48 12.86 0.81
CA LYS A 83 -6.85 13.67 -0.30
C LYS A 83 -5.74 14.62 -0.62
N SER A 84 -5.68 14.94 -1.87
CA SER A 84 -4.74 15.91 -2.29
C SER A 84 -5.02 17.19 -1.60
N ASN A 85 -3.98 17.94 -1.17
CA ASN A 85 -4.22 19.07 -0.49
C ASN A 85 -3.44 20.16 -0.84
N THR A 86 -3.47 20.47 -1.98
CA THR A 86 -2.79 21.56 -2.44
C THR A 86 -3.10 22.73 -1.71
N THR A 87 -4.14 22.87 -1.12
CA THR A 87 -4.36 24.04 -0.50
C THR A 87 -4.42 23.90 0.84
N SER A 88 -4.23 23.40 1.20
CA SER A 88 -4.31 23.33 2.29
C SER A 88 -4.37 23.89 3.36
N ASN A 89 -4.10 24.11 3.65
CA ASN A 89 -3.94 24.65 4.62
C ASN A 89 -4.91 24.96 5.41
N GLU A 90 -5.62 25.07 5.18
CA GLU A 90 -6.49 25.52 5.81
C GLU A 90 -7.12 24.63 6.63
N ARG A 91 -7.05 23.84 6.72
CA ARG A 91 -7.70 23.05 7.41
C ARG A 91 -7.19 22.57 8.42
N LYS A 92 -7.07 22.71 9.16
CA LYS A 92 -6.63 22.33 10.09
C LYS A 92 -7.20 21.54 10.84
N GLN A 93 -7.11 20.78 11.12
CA GLN A 93 -7.53 20.04 11.72
C GLN A 93 -7.23 19.65 12.84
N ASP A 94 -7.41 19.51 13.43
CA ASP A 94 -7.19 19.25 14.52
C ASP A 94 -7.41 17.97 14.84
N ILE A 95 -6.96 17.26 14.85
CA ILE A 95 -7.10 16.05 15.07
C ILE A 95 -7.02 15.65 16.03
#